data_75368d25e2a61c7f544be3f5ea0cad58
#
_entry.id   75368d25e2a61c7f544be3f5ea0cad58
#
_cell.length_a   1.000
_cell.length_b   1.000
_cell.length_c   1.000
_cell.angle_alpha   90.00
_cell.angle_beta   90.00
_cell.angle_gamma   90.00
#
_symmetry.space_group_name_H-M   'P 1'
#
loop_
_entity.id
_entity.type
_entity.pdbx_description
1 polymer ?
#
loop_
_entity_poly.entity_id
_entity_poly.type
_entity_poly.pdbx_seq_one_letter_code
_entity_poly.pdbx_strand_id
1 'polypeptide(L)'
;EVCRKTDIDTKRFKERMLLSVISSAKNEMILPEEFELNAGGDFVQLKIAKVYKEYEAQMRANNALDFDDLLVKTVQLLETQPDVRENYQERFRYIMVDEYQDTNTVQFRLVSLLAGKYRNLCVVGDDDQSIYKFRGANIRNILDFEKEFSDAKVIKLEQNYRSVGNVLEVANSVIRNNKGRKEKTLWTDNEKGEKIRLRQFDTAYDEAQFIAEDIKDETAQGANYSDHAVLYRTNAQSRLLEEKFVAMNIPYKIVGGINFYSR
;
A
#
# COMPACT_ATOMS: atom_id res chain seq x y z
N GLU A 1 -8.47 10.99 25.84
CA GLU A 1 -9.69 10.80 26.63
C GLU A 1 -9.94 9.31 26.87
N VAL A 2 -10.02 8.48 25.83
CA VAL A 2 -10.23 7.02 25.91
C VAL A 2 -9.26 6.35 26.88
N CYS A 3 -7.94 6.59 26.74
CA CYS A 3 -6.93 6.00 27.63
C CYS A 3 -7.15 6.34 29.12
N ARG A 4 -7.63 7.55 29.40
CA ARG A 4 -7.95 7.98 30.77
C ARG A 4 -9.17 7.25 31.33
N LYS A 5 -10.24 7.10 30.53
CA LYS A 5 -11.44 6.35 30.92
C LYS A 5 -11.18 4.87 31.13
N THR A 6 -10.24 4.32 30.39
CA THR A 6 -9.90 2.88 30.44
C THR A 6 -8.77 2.57 31.43
N ASP A 7 -8.23 3.57 32.14
CA ASP A 7 -7.10 3.47 33.05
C ASP A 7 -5.85 2.86 32.39
N ILE A 8 -5.52 3.38 31.19
CA ILE A 8 -4.36 2.95 30.42
C ILE A 8 -3.20 3.94 30.59
N ASP A 9 -2.05 3.43 31.06
CA ASP A 9 -0.81 4.19 31.11
C ASP A 9 -0.26 4.47 29.69
N THR A 10 -0.39 5.73 29.26
CA THR A 10 0.07 6.17 27.93
C THR A 10 1.59 6.23 27.78
N LYS A 11 2.34 6.14 28.88
CA LYS A 11 3.80 5.97 28.81
C LYS A 11 4.17 4.57 28.31
N ARG A 12 3.41 3.56 28.72
CA ARG A 12 3.58 2.16 28.32
C ARG A 12 2.84 1.86 27.00
N PHE A 13 1.63 2.39 26.83
CA PHE A 13 0.77 2.19 25.66
C PHE A 13 0.61 3.54 24.94
N LYS A 14 1.53 3.85 24.04
CA LYS A 14 1.47 5.12 23.29
C LYS A 14 0.20 5.17 22.44
N GLU A 15 -0.50 6.30 22.45
CA GLU A 15 -1.76 6.48 21.72
C GLU A 15 -1.62 6.12 20.22
N ARG A 16 -0.50 6.50 19.60
CA ARG A 16 -0.24 6.17 18.20
C ARG A 16 -0.17 4.66 17.94
N MET A 17 0.40 3.89 18.89
CA MET A 17 0.44 2.43 18.80
C MET A 17 -0.97 1.85 18.95
N LEU A 18 -1.76 2.32 19.92
CA LEU A 18 -3.14 1.89 20.12
C LEU A 18 -3.99 2.14 18.86
N LEU A 19 -3.92 3.35 18.29
CA LEU A 19 -4.62 3.68 17.04
C LEU A 19 -4.17 2.79 15.87
N SER A 20 -2.88 2.51 15.76
CA SER A 20 -2.37 1.62 14.71
C SER A 20 -2.90 0.19 14.84
N VAL A 21 -3.01 -0.33 16.07
CA VAL A 21 -3.57 -1.68 16.30
C VAL A 21 -5.07 -1.71 16.01
N ILE A 22 -5.82 -0.67 16.43
CA ILE A 22 -7.26 -0.54 16.13
C ILE A 22 -7.49 -0.46 14.62
N SER A 23 -6.72 0.38 13.93
CA SER A 23 -6.79 0.51 12.47
C SER A 23 -6.49 -0.83 11.77
N SER A 24 -5.45 -1.55 12.22
CA SER A 24 -5.13 -2.87 11.69
C SER A 24 -6.27 -3.87 11.91
N ALA A 25 -6.89 -3.88 13.09
CA ALA A 25 -8.04 -4.74 13.37
C ALA A 25 -9.24 -4.40 12.47
N LYS A 26 -9.54 -3.11 12.29
CA LYS A 26 -10.59 -2.66 11.37
C LYS A 26 -10.33 -3.10 9.94
N ASN A 27 -9.10 -2.98 9.46
CA ASN A 27 -8.70 -3.40 8.11
C ASN A 27 -8.83 -4.93 7.87
N GLU A 28 -8.82 -5.73 8.93
CA GLU A 28 -9.09 -7.16 8.91
C GLU A 28 -10.57 -7.51 9.23
N MET A 29 -11.45 -6.52 9.36
CA MET A 29 -12.86 -6.68 9.81
C MET A 29 -13.00 -7.25 11.21
N ILE A 30 -11.97 -7.18 12.05
CA ILE A 30 -12.02 -7.64 13.45
C ILE A 30 -12.62 -6.54 14.31
N LEU A 31 -13.86 -6.75 14.76
CA LEU A 31 -14.58 -5.81 15.63
C LEU A 31 -14.11 -5.92 17.09
N PRO A 32 -14.44 -4.95 17.97
CA PRO A 32 -13.95 -4.94 19.36
C PRO A 32 -14.23 -6.23 20.14
N GLU A 33 -15.40 -6.83 19.96
CA GLU A 33 -15.80 -8.07 20.64
C GLU A 33 -14.96 -9.26 20.17
N GLU A 34 -14.75 -9.37 18.86
CA GLU A 34 -13.93 -10.41 18.27
C GLU A 34 -12.45 -10.22 18.63
N PHE A 35 -11.97 -8.98 18.65
CA PHE A 35 -10.61 -8.67 19.08
C PHE A 35 -10.36 -9.12 20.52
N GLU A 36 -11.32 -8.91 21.43
CA GLU A 36 -11.22 -9.38 22.81
C GLU A 36 -11.22 -10.91 22.90
N LEU A 37 -12.06 -11.60 22.13
CA LEU A 37 -12.08 -13.07 22.07
C LEU A 37 -10.73 -13.62 21.57
N ASN A 38 -10.17 -13.01 20.54
CA ASN A 38 -8.89 -13.39 19.94
C ASN A 38 -7.68 -13.11 20.86
N ALA A 39 -7.86 -12.27 21.88
CA ALA A 39 -6.80 -11.96 22.84
C ALA A 39 -6.34 -13.17 23.66
N GLY A 40 -7.17 -14.24 23.79
CA GLY A 40 -6.76 -15.52 24.35
C GLY A 40 -6.17 -15.48 25.76
N GLY A 41 -6.47 -14.43 26.54
CA GLY A 41 -5.90 -14.23 27.89
C GLY A 41 -4.61 -13.40 27.91
N ASP A 42 -4.10 -12.95 26.78
CA ASP A 42 -2.97 -12.02 26.74
C ASP A 42 -3.35 -10.67 27.35
N PHE A 43 -2.66 -10.33 28.45
CA PHE A 43 -2.93 -9.12 29.22
C PHE A 43 -2.77 -7.83 28.41
N VAL A 44 -1.82 -7.78 27.47
CA VAL A 44 -1.59 -6.61 26.60
C VAL A 44 -2.74 -6.48 25.62
N GLN A 45 -3.10 -7.58 24.97
CA GLN A 45 -4.21 -7.61 24.00
C GLN A 45 -5.56 -7.29 24.67
N LEU A 46 -5.81 -7.79 25.87
CA LEU A 46 -7.02 -7.47 26.65
C LEU A 46 -7.11 -5.98 27.01
N LYS A 47 -5.98 -5.35 27.34
CA LYS A 47 -5.95 -3.89 27.55
C LYS A 47 -6.25 -3.11 26.28
N ILE A 48 -5.70 -3.54 25.16
CA ILE A 48 -5.99 -2.92 23.85
C ILE A 48 -7.46 -3.13 23.48
N ALA A 49 -8.02 -4.31 23.71
CA ALA A 49 -9.43 -4.60 23.48
C ALA A 49 -10.35 -3.64 24.28
N LYS A 50 -10.02 -3.39 25.55
CA LYS A 50 -10.74 -2.43 26.39
C LYS A 50 -10.70 -1.01 25.81
N VAL A 51 -9.52 -0.60 25.31
CA VAL A 51 -9.36 0.70 24.62
C VAL A 51 -10.18 0.73 23.35
N TYR A 52 -10.14 -0.31 22.54
CA TYR A 52 -10.87 -0.39 21.27
C TYR A 52 -12.39 -0.28 21.49
N LYS A 53 -12.94 -1.00 22.48
CA LYS A 53 -14.37 -0.89 22.85
C LYS A 53 -14.76 0.54 23.25
N GLU A 54 -13.98 1.17 24.12
CA GLU A 54 -14.25 2.54 24.56
C GLU A 54 -14.06 3.55 23.40
N TYR A 55 -13.07 3.31 22.52
CA TYR A 55 -12.85 4.13 21.33
C TYR A 55 -14.10 4.13 20.42
N GLU A 56 -14.62 2.95 20.10
CA GLU A 56 -15.85 2.81 19.30
C GLU A 56 -17.07 3.42 20.01
N ALA A 57 -17.17 3.27 21.32
CA ALA A 57 -18.26 3.88 22.11
C ALA A 57 -18.19 5.41 22.06
N GLN A 58 -16.99 5.99 22.17
CA GLN A 58 -16.80 7.45 22.05
C GLN A 58 -17.05 7.96 20.63
N MET A 59 -16.56 7.26 19.60
CA MET A 59 -16.83 7.63 18.21
C MET A 59 -18.35 7.68 17.97
N ARG A 60 -19.07 6.68 18.44
CA ARG A 60 -20.54 6.61 18.34
C ARG A 60 -21.22 7.74 19.11
N ALA A 61 -20.79 8.00 20.36
CA ALA A 61 -21.35 9.07 21.18
C ALA A 61 -21.14 10.47 20.57
N ASN A 62 -20.04 10.67 19.87
CA ASN A 62 -19.69 11.90 19.17
C ASN A 62 -20.29 11.99 17.76
N ASN A 63 -21.03 10.98 17.32
CA ASN A 63 -21.54 10.85 15.95
C ASN A 63 -20.42 11.05 14.90
N ALA A 64 -19.26 10.44 15.14
CA ALA A 64 -18.05 10.57 14.32
C ALA A 64 -17.61 9.21 13.77
N LEU A 65 -16.93 9.25 12.64
CA LEU A 65 -16.29 8.11 11.99
C LEU A 65 -14.81 8.42 11.75
N ASP A 66 -13.96 7.43 11.88
CA ASP A 66 -12.61 7.52 11.34
C ASP A 66 -12.55 7.04 9.87
N PHE A 67 -11.36 7.09 9.26
CA PHE A 67 -11.23 6.67 7.86
C PHE A 67 -11.48 5.18 7.65
N ASP A 68 -11.10 4.33 8.60
CA ASP A 68 -11.33 2.89 8.52
C ASP A 68 -12.84 2.58 8.65
N ASP A 69 -13.56 3.35 9.47
CA ASP A 69 -15.02 3.23 9.63
C ASP A 69 -15.78 3.47 8.33
N LEU A 70 -15.29 4.32 7.43
CA LEU A 70 -15.94 4.54 6.14
C LEU A 70 -16.11 3.24 5.35
N LEU A 71 -15.12 2.36 5.42
CA LEU A 71 -15.17 1.05 4.78
C LEU A 71 -15.93 0.03 5.64
N VAL A 72 -15.55 -0.11 6.91
CA VAL A 72 -16.15 -1.10 7.83
C VAL A 72 -17.65 -0.91 7.95
N LYS A 73 -18.11 0.32 8.17
CA LYS A 73 -19.57 0.62 8.29
C LYS A 73 -20.30 0.44 6.97
N THR A 74 -19.65 0.72 5.84
CA THR A 74 -20.25 0.44 4.52
C THR A 74 -20.42 -1.06 4.30
N VAL A 75 -19.43 -1.86 4.64
CA VAL A 75 -19.54 -3.33 4.56
C VAL A 75 -20.65 -3.83 5.48
N GLN A 76 -20.70 -3.39 6.74
CA GLN A 76 -21.75 -3.75 7.69
C GLN A 76 -23.15 -3.36 7.18
N LEU A 77 -23.31 -2.17 6.60
CA LEU A 77 -24.56 -1.72 6.00
C LEU A 77 -25.00 -2.65 4.87
N LEU A 78 -24.10 -2.97 3.95
CA LEU A 78 -24.42 -3.85 2.81
C LEU A 78 -24.69 -5.30 3.24
N GLU A 79 -24.11 -5.76 4.34
CA GLU A 79 -24.38 -7.09 4.90
C GLU A 79 -25.72 -7.17 5.59
N THR A 80 -26.10 -6.12 6.35
CA THR A 80 -27.31 -6.13 7.19
C THR A 80 -28.55 -5.58 6.52
N GLN A 81 -28.42 -4.82 5.41
CA GLN A 81 -29.52 -4.19 4.68
C GLN A 81 -29.56 -4.69 3.23
N PRO A 82 -30.30 -5.77 2.93
CA PRO A 82 -30.35 -6.35 1.59
C PRO A 82 -30.87 -5.41 0.51
N ASP A 83 -31.86 -4.58 0.83
CA ASP A 83 -32.45 -3.58 -0.08
C ASP A 83 -31.41 -2.53 -0.51
N VAL A 84 -30.58 -2.05 0.42
CA VAL A 84 -29.48 -1.13 0.12
C VAL A 84 -28.45 -1.82 -0.76
N ARG A 85 -28.05 -3.05 -0.41
CA ARG A 85 -27.11 -3.84 -1.20
C ARG A 85 -27.60 -4.06 -2.62
N GLU A 86 -28.86 -4.49 -2.80
CA GLU A 86 -29.46 -4.72 -4.11
C GLU A 86 -29.49 -3.45 -4.96
N ASN A 87 -29.82 -2.31 -4.37
CA ASN A 87 -29.81 -1.02 -5.07
C ASN A 87 -28.42 -0.70 -5.63
N TYR A 88 -27.36 -0.89 -4.83
CA TYR A 88 -25.99 -0.66 -5.30
C TYR A 88 -25.53 -1.71 -6.31
N GLN A 89 -25.94 -2.97 -6.17
CA GLN A 89 -25.66 -4.02 -7.16
C GLN A 89 -26.33 -3.73 -8.51
N GLU A 90 -27.55 -3.19 -8.51
CA GLU A 90 -28.21 -2.75 -9.75
C GLU A 90 -27.49 -1.56 -10.40
N ARG A 91 -26.97 -0.66 -9.60
CA ARG A 91 -26.25 0.53 -10.06
C ARG A 91 -24.86 0.18 -10.61
N PHE A 92 -24.14 -0.74 -9.96
CA PHE A 92 -22.78 -1.15 -10.32
C PHE A 92 -22.77 -2.55 -10.91
N ARG A 93 -23.25 -2.68 -12.14
CA ARG A 93 -23.33 -3.96 -12.85
C ARG A 93 -21.98 -4.48 -13.36
N TYR A 94 -21.00 -3.62 -13.52
CA TYR A 94 -19.62 -3.90 -13.89
C TYR A 94 -18.71 -3.22 -12.90
N ILE A 95 -17.79 -3.97 -12.33
CA ILE A 95 -16.85 -3.49 -11.32
C ILE A 95 -15.45 -3.80 -11.82
N MET A 96 -14.57 -2.80 -11.83
CA MET A 96 -13.17 -2.94 -12.15
C MET A 96 -12.34 -2.42 -10.99
N VAL A 97 -11.35 -3.21 -10.56
CA VAL A 97 -10.46 -2.85 -9.46
C VAL A 97 -9.03 -2.96 -9.96
N ASP A 98 -8.31 -1.85 -9.89
CA ASP A 98 -6.88 -1.78 -10.21
C ASP A 98 -6.04 -1.91 -8.93
N GLU A 99 -4.75 -2.23 -9.09
CA GLU A 99 -3.80 -2.44 -7.98
C GLU A 99 -4.34 -3.41 -6.91
N TYR A 100 -5.00 -4.47 -7.36
CA TYR A 100 -5.75 -5.38 -6.47
C TYR A 100 -4.89 -6.06 -5.41
N GLN A 101 -3.57 -6.21 -5.63
CA GLN A 101 -2.61 -6.75 -4.67
C GLN A 101 -2.46 -5.88 -3.41
N ASP A 102 -2.85 -4.60 -3.48
CA ASP A 102 -2.74 -3.65 -2.37
C ASP A 102 -4.04 -3.52 -1.56
N THR A 103 -5.07 -4.29 -1.91
CA THR A 103 -6.35 -4.30 -1.18
C THR A 103 -6.23 -5.02 0.17
N ASN A 104 -6.96 -4.51 1.18
CA ASN A 104 -7.12 -5.15 2.48
C ASN A 104 -8.39 -6.03 2.53
N THR A 105 -8.61 -6.72 3.64
CA THR A 105 -9.76 -7.63 3.82
C THR A 105 -11.10 -6.90 3.73
N VAL A 106 -11.22 -5.68 4.27
CA VAL A 106 -12.45 -4.87 4.20
C VAL A 106 -12.78 -4.48 2.77
N GLN A 107 -11.76 -4.04 2.01
CA GLN A 107 -11.93 -3.67 0.59
C GLN A 107 -12.32 -4.88 -0.25
N PHE A 108 -11.68 -6.03 -0.02
CA PHE A 108 -12.08 -7.29 -0.66
C PHE A 108 -13.56 -7.61 -0.37
N ARG A 109 -13.98 -7.52 0.90
CA ARG A 109 -15.36 -7.80 1.31
C ARG A 109 -16.37 -6.86 0.65
N LEU A 110 -16.04 -5.56 0.61
CA LEU A 110 -16.85 -4.55 -0.08
C LEU A 110 -17.05 -4.89 -1.56
N VAL A 111 -15.96 -5.18 -2.27
CA VAL A 111 -16.01 -5.54 -3.70
C VAL A 111 -16.83 -6.82 -3.92
N SER A 112 -16.65 -7.83 -3.07
CA SER A 112 -17.38 -9.10 -3.16
C SER A 112 -18.88 -8.91 -2.96
N LEU A 113 -19.29 -8.06 -1.99
CA LEU A 113 -20.71 -7.74 -1.75
C LEU A 113 -21.33 -7.01 -2.94
N LEU A 114 -20.62 -6.04 -3.51
CA LEU A 114 -21.13 -5.27 -4.65
C LEU A 114 -21.19 -6.13 -5.93
N ALA A 115 -20.19 -6.98 -6.16
CA ALA A 115 -20.15 -7.83 -7.35
C ALA A 115 -21.10 -9.04 -7.27
N GLY A 116 -21.62 -9.37 -6.09
CA GLY A 116 -22.28 -10.65 -5.81
C GLY A 116 -23.45 -11.01 -6.72
N LYS A 117 -24.21 -10.03 -7.22
CA LYS A 117 -25.40 -10.27 -8.06
C LYS A 117 -25.01 -10.63 -9.50
N TYR A 118 -24.20 -9.80 -10.14
CA TYR A 118 -23.88 -9.92 -11.57
C TYR A 118 -22.56 -10.64 -11.84
N ARG A 119 -21.68 -10.72 -10.86
CA ARG A 119 -20.34 -11.33 -10.96
C ARG A 119 -19.47 -10.76 -12.11
N ASN A 120 -19.84 -9.58 -12.64
CA ASN A 120 -19.07 -8.87 -13.65
C ASN A 120 -17.93 -8.10 -12.96
N LEU A 121 -17.00 -8.83 -12.42
CA LEU A 121 -15.83 -8.30 -11.70
C LEU A 121 -14.56 -8.53 -12.51
N CYS A 122 -13.83 -7.46 -12.78
CA CYS A 122 -12.49 -7.50 -13.34
C CYS A 122 -11.51 -6.92 -12.33
N VAL A 123 -10.50 -7.68 -11.94
CA VAL A 123 -9.42 -7.19 -11.09
C VAL A 123 -8.11 -7.20 -11.87
N VAL A 124 -7.34 -6.14 -11.73
CA VAL A 124 -6.01 -6.01 -12.31
C VAL A 124 -5.02 -5.79 -11.18
N GLY A 125 -3.88 -6.45 -11.24
CA GLY A 125 -2.86 -6.29 -10.23
C GLY A 125 -1.63 -7.15 -10.52
N ASP A 126 -0.60 -6.91 -9.74
CA ASP A 126 0.68 -7.57 -9.83
C ASP A 126 1.15 -7.98 -8.43
N ASP A 127 1.06 -9.27 -8.13
CA ASP A 127 1.46 -9.83 -6.84
C ASP A 127 2.95 -9.54 -6.50
N ASP A 128 3.80 -9.38 -7.52
CA ASP A 128 5.20 -9.00 -7.34
C ASP A 128 5.38 -7.55 -6.89
N GLN A 129 4.36 -6.69 -7.05
CA GLN A 129 4.36 -5.30 -6.61
C GLN A 129 3.62 -5.07 -5.28
N SER A 130 3.21 -6.13 -4.58
CA SER A 130 2.55 -6.02 -3.28
C SER A 130 3.52 -5.58 -2.19
N ILE A 131 3.70 -4.26 -2.03
CA ILE A 131 4.63 -3.64 -1.08
C ILE A 131 3.93 -2.89 0.07
N TYR A 132 2.59 -2.87 0.10
CA TYR A 132 1.79 -2.12 1.09
C TYR A 132 1.28 -2.97 2.27
N LYS A 133 1.90 -4.13 2.55
CA LYS A 133 1.54 -4.96 3.71
C LYS A 133 1.55 -4.17 5.03
N PHE A 134 2.49 -3.22 5.20
CA PHE A 134 2.58 -2.36 6.37
C PHE A 134 1.42 -1.34 6.49
N ARG A 135 0.60 -1.21 5.45
CA ARG A 135 -0.66 -0.43 5.41
C ARG A 135 -1.91 -1.31 5.44
N GLY A 136 -1.77 -2.59 5.77
CA GLY A 136 -2.89 -3.53 5.84
C GLY A 136 -3.23 -4.26 4.55
N ALA A 137 -2.45 -4.10 3.47
CA ALA A 137 -2.67 -4.86 2.24
C ALA A 137 -2.52 -6.37 2.49
N ASN A 138 -3.43 -7.15 1.91
CA ASN A 138 -3.45 -8.60 2.02
C ASN A 138 -3.24 -9.24 0.63
N ILE A 139 -2.02 -9.67 0.35
CA ILE A 139 -1.64 -10.30 -0.91
C ILE A 139 -2.50 -11.54 -1.24
N ARG A 140 -3.10 -12.18 -0.23
CA ARG A 140 -3.97 -13.34 -0.46
C ARG A 140 -5.20 -12.97 -1.29
N ASN A 141 -5.66 -11.72 -1.25
CA ASN A 141 -6.79 -11.28 -2.05
C ASN A 141 -6.57 -11.54 -3.55
N ILE A 142 -5.37 -11.29 -4.07
CA ILE A 142 -5.03 -11.56 -5.47
C ILE A 142 -4.57 -13.00 -5.71
N LEU A 143 -3.80 -13.59 -4.80
CA LEU A 143 -3.30 -14.95 -4.96
C LEU A 143 -4.42 -15.99 -4.89
N ASP A 144 -5.39 -15.80 -4.00
CA ASP A 144 -6.50 -16.71 -3.76
C ASP A 144 -7.78 -16.32 -4.52
N PHE A 145 -7.72 -15.30 -5.40
CA PHE A 145 -8.87 -14.79 -6.15
C PHE A 145 -9.64 -15.90 -6.90
N GLU A 146 -8.93 -16.83 -7.54
CA GLU A 146 -9.54 -17.94 -8.27
C GLU A 146 -10.22 -18.97 -7.36
N LYS A 147 -9.91 -18.98 -6.05
CA LYS A 147 -10.61 -19.85 -5.08
C LYS A 147 -12.00 -19.29 -4.74
N GLU A 148 -12.11 -17.95 -4.66
CA GLU A 148 -13.36 -17.24 -4.40
C GLU A 148 -14.22 -17.12 -5.67
N PHE A 149 -13.58 -16.94 -6.81
CA PHE A 149 -14.20 -16.79 -8.13
C PHE A 149 -13.70 -17.91 -9.06
N SER A 150 -14.19 -19.12 -8.84
CA SER A 150 -13.73 -20.34 -9.53
C SER A 150 -13.96 -20.33 -11.05
N ASP A 151 -14.83 -19.46 -11.53
CA ASP A 151 -15.15 -19.21 -12.94
C ASP A 151 -14.32 -18.06 -13.56
N ALA A 152 -13.41 -17.47 -12.79
CA ALA A 152 -12.58 -16.35 -13.25
C ALA A 152 -11.62 -16.78 -14.38
N LYS A 153 -11.55 -15.96 -15.41
CA LYS A 153 -10.55 -16.11 -16.48
C LYS A 153 -9.30 -15.29 -16.12
N VAL A 154 -8.19 -15.98 -15.91
CA VAL A 154 -6.90 -15.34 -15.65
C VAL A 154 -6.20 -15.04 -16.96
N ILE A 155 -5.76 -13.78 -17.14
CA ILE A 155 -4.98 -13.33 -18.28
C ILE A 155 -3.67 -12.75 -17.73
N LYS A 156 -2.53 -13.32 -18.17
CA LYS A 156 -1.21 -12.80 -17.81
C LYS A 156 -0.75 -11.79 -18.83
N LEU A 157 -0.42 -10.58 -18.36
CA LEU A 157 0.15 -9.51 -19.18
C LEU A 157 1.68 -9.53 -18.97
N GLU A 158 2.39 -10.31 -19.78
CA GLU A 158 3.84 -10.52 -19.63
C GLU A 158 4.66 -9.61 -20.52
N GLN A 159 4.06 -9.05 -21.59
CA GLN A 159 4.74 -8.07 -22.44
C GLN A 159 4.82 -6.71 -21.74
N ASN A 160 6.02 -6.19 -21.60
CA ASN A 160 6.29 -4.87 -21.03
C ASN A 160 6.63 -3.89 -22.15
N TYR A 161 5.94 -2.75 -22.14
CA TYR A 161 6.10 -1.69 -23.15
C TYR A 161 6.86 -0.47 -22.60
N ARG A 162 7.21 -0.47 -21.32
CA ARG A 162 7.84 0.66 -20.63
C ARG A 162 9.35 0.61 -20.69
N SER A 163 9.93 -0.56 -20.39
CA SER A 163 11.34 -0.71 -20.06
C SER A 163 12.12 -1.40 -21.17
N VAL A 164 13.41 -1.13 -21.20
CA VAL A 164 14.38 -1.85 -22.05
C VAL A 164 14.71 -3.22 -21.49
N GLY A 165 15.25 -4.11 -22.32
CA GLY A 165 15.50 -5.52 -21.97
C GLY A 165 16.36 -5.73 -20.74
N ASN A 166 17.46 -4.96 -20.58
CA ASN A 166 18.36 -5.11 -19.42
C ASN A 166 17.68 -4.78 -18.09
N VAL A 167 16.75 -3.83 -18.05
CA VAL A 167 15.97 -3.52 -16.84
C VAL A 167 15.08 -4.70 -16.47
N LEU A 168 14.39 -5.30 -17.44
CA LEU A 168 13.52 -6.46 -17.20
C LEU A 168 14.29 -7.72 -16.81
N GLU A 169 15.50 -7.93 -17.37
CA GLU A 169 16.35 -9.06 -17.01
C GLU A 169 16.74 -8.99 -15.53
N VAL A 170 17.13 -7.81 -15.05
CA VAL A 170 17.46 -7.60 -13.63
C VAL A 170 16.23 -7.72 -12.75
N ALA A 171 15.10 -7.12 -13.14
CA ALA A 171 13.84 -7.22 -12.40
C ALA A 171 13.38 -8.67 -12.26
N ASN A 172 13.37 -9.44 -13.36
CA ASN A 172 13.05 -10.87 -13.35
C ASN A 172 14.02 -11.67 -12.47
N SER A 173 15.30 -11.30 -12.43
CA SER A 173 16.31 -11.96 -11.60
C SER A 173 16.08 -11.70 -10.11
N VAL A 174 15.78 -10.46 -9.74
CA VAL A 174 15.50 -10.08 -8.34
C VAL A 174 14.22 -10.76 -7.84
N ILE A 175 13.14 -10.70 -8.63
CA ILE A 175 11.84 -11.19 -8.19
C ILE A 175 11.78 -12.71 -8.07
N ARG A 176 12.63 -13.46 -8.73
CA ARG A 176 12.74 -14.92 -8.57
C ARG A 176 13.08 -15.38 -7.14
N ASN A 177 13.61 -14.48 -6.31
CA ASN A 177 13.87 -14.76 -4.90
C ASN A 177 12.57 -14.79 -4.06
N ASN A 178 11.48 -14.21 -4.53
CA ASN A 178 10.20 -14.25 -3.84
C ASN A 178 9.52 -15.61 -4.03
N LYS A 179 9.09 -16.20 -2.92
CA LYS A 179 8.34 -17.46 -2.90
C LYS A 179 6.84 -17.20 -2.81
N GLY A 180 6.03 -18.12 -3.38
CA GLY A 180 4.56 -18.06 -3.28
C GLY A 180 3.91 -17.02 -4.20
N ARG A 181 4.61 -16.62 -5.26
CA ARG A 181 4.11 -15.75 -6.32
C ARG A 181 3.43 -16.53 -7.46
N LYS A 182 2.60 -15.87 -8.25
CA LYS A 182 2.13 -16.43 -9.55
C LYS A 182 3.27 -16.28 -10.56
N GLU A 183 3.78 -17.40 -11.06
CA GLU A 183 4.90 -17.38 -12.00
C GLU A 183 4.55 -16.62 -13.28
N LYS A 184 5.37 -15.63 -13.60
CA LYS A 184 5.36 -14.85 -14.83
C LYS A 184 6.77 -14.39 -15.13
N THR A 185 7.05 -14.10 -16.41
CA THR A 185 8.32 -13.58 -16.88
C THR A 185 8.05 -12.39 -17.80
N LEU A 186 8.43 -11.21 -17.36
CA LEU A 186 8.28 -10.01 -18.17
C LEU A 186 9.28 -10.04 -19.34
N TRP A 187 8.78 -9.72 -20.53
CA TRP A 187 9.58 -9.58 -21.75
C TRP A 187 9.19 -8.32 -22.51
N THR A 188 10.02 -7.87 -23.42
CA THR A 188 9.77 -6.66 -24.23
C THR A 188 10.34 -6.80 -25.63
N ASP A 189 9.70 -6.12 -26.59
CA ASP A 189 10.23 -5.89 -27.92
C ASP A 189 11.13 -4.64 -28.01
N ASN A 190 11.22 -3.88 -26.92
CA ASN A 190 12.13 -2.74 -26.86
C ASN A 190 13.58 -3.21 -26.96
N GLU A 191 14.45 -2.30 -27.35
CA GLU A 191 15.91 -2.57 -27.39
C GLU A 191 16.43 -3.09 -26.07
N LYS A 192 17.63 -3.68 -26.10
CA LYS A 192 18.29 -4.20 -24.91
C LYS A 192 18.64 -3.09 -23.92
N GLY A 193 18.97 -1.91 -24.40
CA GLY A 193 19.34 -0.75 -23.61
C GLY A 193 20.72 -0.88 -22.93
N GLU A 194 21.05 0.11 -22.14
CA GLU A 194 22.30 0.11 -21.35
C GLU A 194 22.24 -0.87 -20.17
N LYS A 195 23.42 -1.27 -19.71
CA LYS A 195 23.54 -2.14 -18.53
C LYS A 195 23.25 -1.38 -17.25
N ILE A 196 22.62 -2.06 -16.29
CA ILE A 196 22.44 -1.53 -14.94
C ILE A 196 23.83 -1.31 -14.30
N ARG A 197 24.02 -0.12 -13.72
CA ARG A 197 25.24 0.25 -13.00
C ARG A 197 24.99 0.13 -11.50
N LEU A 198 25.79 -0.65 -10.80
CA LEU A 198 25.81 -0.71 -9.34
C LEU A 198 27.00 0.08 -8.80
N ARG A 199 26.74 0.98 -7.86
CA ARG A 199 27.75 1.77 -7.16
C ARG A 199 27.58 1.59 -5.66
N GLN A 200 28.70 1.61 -4.95
CA GLN A 200 28.75 1.62 -3.49
C GLN A 200 29.59 2.82 -3.05
N PHE A 201 29.12 3.53 -2.03
CA PHE A 201 29.76 4.72 -1.49
C PHE A 201 30.00 4.54 0.00
N ASP A 202 31.05 5.17 0.52
CA ASP A 202 31.39 5.13 1.94
C ASP A 202 30.48 6.03 2.77
N THR A 203 29.97 7.12 2.18
CA THR A 203 29.05 8.05 2.83
C THR A 203 27.85 8.39 1.96
N ALA A 204 26.74 8.73 2.60
CA ALA A 204 25.55 9.24 1.90
C ALA A 204 25.81 10.60 1.21
N TYR A 205 26.82 11.34 1.65
CA TYR A 205 27.24 12.59 1.01
C TYR A 205 27.89 12.31 -0.36
N ASP A 206 28.79 11.32 -0.45
CA ASP A 206 29.42 10.93 -1.70
C ASP A 206 28.43 10.34 -2.69
N GLU A 207 27.46 9.57 -2.19
CA GLU A 207 26.33 9.07 -2.99
C GLU A 207 25.54 10.23 -3.61
N ALA A 208 25.12 11.20 -2.79
CA ALA A 208 24.34 12.35 -3.26
C ALA A 208 25.15 13.24 -4.22
N GLN A 209 26.44 13.41 -3.98
CA GLN A 209 27.34 14.15 -4.87
C GLN A 209 27.43 13.46 -6.23
N PHE A 210 27.69 12.16 -6.24
CA PHE A 210 27.79 11.37 -7.48
C PHE A 210 26.49 11.44 -8.30
N ILE A 211 25.32 11.27 -7.65
CA ILE A 211 24.02 11.32 -8.33
C ILE A 211 23.81 12.70 -8.97
N ALA A 212 24.15 13.77 -8.26
CA ALA A 212 24.00 15.13 -8.79
C ALA A 212 24.94 15.42 -9.97
N GLU A 213 26.18 14.92 -9.93
CA GLU A 213 27.16 15.03 -11.03
C GLU A 213 26.70 14.23 -12.25
N ASP A 214 26.28 12.98 -12.07
CA ASP A 214 25.82 12.09 -13.13
C ASP A 214 24.62 12.71 -13.88
N ILE A 215 23.63 13.26 -13.16
CA ILE A 215 22.50 13.96 -13.75
C ILE A 215 22.94 15.19 -14.57
N LYS A 216 23.93 15.96 -14.06
CA LYS A 216 24.45 17.13 -14.79
C LYS A 216 25.20 16.72 -16.06
N ASP A 217 25.98 15.67 -15.99
CA ASP A 217 26.74 15.18 -17.13
C ASP A 217 25.83 14.64 -18.21
N GLU A 218 24.77 13.89 -17.87
CA GLU A 218 23.77 13.44 -18.84
C GLU A 218 22.98 14.61 -19.44
N THR A 219 22.65 15.62 -18.61
CA THR A 219 21.98 16.83 -19.11
C THR A 219 22.86 17.65 -20.05
N ALA A 220 24.17 17.73 -19.78
CA ALA A 220 25.12 18.36 -20.68
C ALA A 220 25.27 17.61 -22.02
N GLN A 221 24.94 16.32 -22.06
CA GLN A 221 24.90 15.47 -23.25
C GLN A 221 23.55 15.51 -23.99
N GLY A 222 22.57 16.27 -23.50
CA GLY A 222 21.30 16.51 -24.17
C GLY A 222 20.06 15.87 -23.52
N ALA A 223 20.20 15.19 -22.38
CA ALA A 223 19.04 14.74 -21.59
C ALA A 223 18.35 15.93 -20.90
N ASN A 224 17.06 15.79 -20.54
CA ASN A 224 16.37 16.78 -19.74
C ASN A 224 16.41 16.39 -18.26
N TYR A 225 16.40 17.38 -17.36
CA TYR A 225 16.26 17.09 -15.91
C TYR A 225 15.00 16.29 -15.58
N SER A 226 13.91 16.48 -16.34
CA SER A 226 12.65 15.73 -16.20
C SER A 226 12.73 14.25 -16.54
N ASP A 227 13.80 13.83 -17.22
CA ASP A 227 13.99 12.44 -17.64
C ASP A 227 14.60 11.59 -16.51
N HIS A 228 15.02 12.23 -15.41
CA HIS A 228 15.65 11.60 -14.26
C HIS A 228 14.68 11.44 -13.08
N ALA A 229 14.78 10.31 -12.38
CA ALA A 229 14.09 10.07 -11.12
C ALA A 229 15.02 9.42 -10.11
N VAL A 230 15.04 9.94 -8.88
CA VAL A 230 15.80 9.36 -7.77
C VAL A 230 14.82 8.76 -6.77
N LEU A 231 14.92 7.45 -6.55
CA LEU A 231 14.08 6.72 -5.60
C LEU A 231 14.89 6.39 -4.35
N TYR A 232 14.28 6.57 -3.18
CA TYR A 232 14.88 6.28 -1.89
C TYR A 232 13.89 5.59 -0.96
N ARG A 233 14.40 4.87 0.03
CA ARG A 233 13.56 4.06 0.94
C ARG A 233 12.87 4.88 2.02
N THR A 234 13.50 5.93 2.52
CA THR A 234 12.99 6.77 3.61
C THR A 234 13.14 8.25 3.29
N ASN A 235 12.18 9.06 3.74
CA ASN A 235 12.21 10.52 3.52
C ASN A 235 13.46 11.21 4.11
N ALA A 236 14.14 10.60 5.07
CA ALA A 236 15.36 11.15 5.63
C ALA A 236 16.52 11.21 4.61
N GLN A 237 16.50 10.29 3.63
CA GLN A 237 17.53 10.23 2.59
C GLN A 237 17.43 11.38 1.58
N SER A 238 16.26 12.00 1.40
CA SER A 238 16.09 13.10 0.45
C SER A 238 16.92 14.33 0.81
N ARG A 239 17.21 14.54 2.10
CA ARG A 239 17.86 15.78 2.57
C ARG A 239 19.19 16.04 1.87
N LEU A 240 20.09 15.08 1.84
CA LEU A 240 21.42 15.26 1.23
C LEU A 240 21.32 15.41 -0.29
N LEU A 241 20.36 14.73 -0.93
CA LEU A 241 20.05 14.93 -2.35
C LEU A 241 19.59 16.35 -2.62
N GLU A 242 18.62 16.85 -1.84
CA GLU A 242 18.12 18.24 -1.93
C GLU A 242 19.26 19.26 -1.76
N GLU A 243 20.11 19.09 -0.73
CA GLU A 243 21.26 19.96 -0.48
C GLU A 243 22.20 20.00 -1.70
N LYS A 244 22.49 18.85 -2.32
CA LYS A 244 23.34 18.77 -3.52
C LYS A 244 22.68 19.39 -4.75
N PHE A 245 21.40 19.11 -4.97
CA PHE A 245 20.66 19.64 -6.13
C PHE A 245 20.59 21.16 -6.06
N VAL A 246 20.33 21.75 -4.86
CA VAL A 246 20.37 23.20 -4.66
C VAL A 246 21.75 23.76 -4.92
N ALA A 247 22.82 23.16 -4.33
CA ALA A 247 24.19 23.63 -4.51
C ALA A 247 24.67 23.59 -5.96
N MET A 248 24.17 22.63 -6.75
CA MET A 248 24.55 22.45 -8.15
C MET A 248 23.54 23.07 -9.14
N ASN A 249 22.53 23.81 -8.66
CA ASN A 249 21.46 24.41 -9.46
C ASN A 249 20.70 23.39 -10.32
N ILE A 250 20.42 22.19 -9.78
CA ILE A 250 19.60 21.16 -10.42
C ILE A 250 18.13 21.38 -10.00
N PRO A 251 17.22 21.65 -10.94
CA PRO A 251 15.80 21.77 -10.61
C PRO A 251 15.23 20.39 -10.21
N TYR A 252 14.49 20.34 -9.11
CA TYR A 252 13.90 19.08 -8.63
C TYR A 252 12.50 19.28 -8.04
N LYS A 253 11.76 18.18 -7.96
CA LYS A 253 10.46 18.09 -7.28
C LYS A 253 10.42 16.87 -6.37
N ILE A 254 10.02 17.05 -5.11
CA ILE A 254 9.76 15.92 -4.21
C ILE A 254 8.32 15.45 -4.40
N VAL A 255 8.16 14.16 -4.61
CA VAL A 255 6.85 13.50 -4.72
C VAL A 255 6.55 12.79 -3.40
N GLY A 256 5.37 13.07 -2.81
CA GLY A 256 4.92 12.42 -1.56
C GLY A 256 5.60 12.91 -0.28
N GLY A 257 6.36 14.00 -0.34
CA GLY A 257 7.04 14.63 0.80
C GLY A 257 6.87 16.14 0.84
N ILE A 258 7.34 16.75 1.93
CA ILE A 258 7.49 18.21 2.06
C ILE A 258 8.97 18.52 1.87
N ASN A 259 9.29 19.45 0.97
CA ASN A 259 10.65 19.92 0.77
C ASN A 259 11.30 20.30 2.10
N PHE A 260 12.53 19.86 2.31
CA PHE A 260 13.25 20.15 3.56
C PHE A 260 13.35 21.66 3.82
N TYR A 261 13.57 22.46 2.78
CA TYR A 261 13.67 23.92 2.87
C TYR A 261 12.33 24.66 2.90
N SER A 262 11.21 23.95 2.83
CA SER A 262 9.86 24.53 2.97
C SER A 262 9.21 24.24 4.34
N ARG A 263 9.97 23.74 5.30
CA ARG A 263 9.50 23.41 6.66
C ARG A 263 9.68 24.57 7.61
#